data_30de3c36bf9a3d221a1252d62a3a577b
#
_entry.id   30de3c36bf9a3d221a1252d62a3a577b
#
_cell.length_a   1.000
_cell.length_b   1.000
_cell.length_c   1.000
_cell.angle_alpha   90.00
_cell.angle_beta   90.00
_cell.angle_gamma   90.00
#
_symmetry.space_group_name_H-M   'P 1'
#
loop_
_entity.id
_entity.type
_entity.pdbx_description
1 polymer ?
#
loop_
_entity_poly.entity_id
_entity_poly.type
_entity_poly.pdbx_seq_one_letter_code
_entity_poly.pdbx_strand_id
1 'polypeptide(L)'
;LKFENVYDIIDSYFPVRLDLYQKRKDYMIRQLEREVMILHNKARFIEEQCEDIIDLRRKKKAQVIGMLKERSYDVIDEDEDYKYLRSMRIEQVEEENIKKLRDERDSKIKELDILKKTTPEAMWESELNTLQIQYKLYRQNRVNRNKGTPKSKRVIKKKKGKAKIKTNK
;
A
#
# COMPACT_ATOMS: atom_id res chain seq x y z
N LEU A 1 2.12 20.09 -27.41
CA LEU A 1 1.95 21.29 -26.57
C LEU A 1 3.28 22.05 -26.56
N LYS A 2 3.23 23.35 -26.85
CA LYS A 2 4.36 24.27 -26.69
C LYS A 2 4.02 25.24 -25.57
N PHE A 3 4.92 25.42 -24.63
CA PHE A 3 4.81 26.36 -23.52
C PHE A 3 5.92 27.40 -23.66
N GLU A 4 5.64 28.65 -23.34
CA GLU A 4 6.60 29.73 -23.43
C GLU A 4 7.58 29.72 -22.26
N ASN A 5 7.11 29.30 -21.10
CA ASN A 5 7.92 29.24 -19.88
C ASN A 5 7.48 28.07 -18.97
N VAL A 6 8.22 27.87 -17.86
CA VAL A 6 7.96 26.79 -16.90
C VAL A 6 6.67 27.03 -16.11
N TYR A 7 6.29 28.28 -15.90
CA TYR A 7 5.09 28.61 -15.13
C TYR A 7 3.83 28.21 -15.88
N ASP A 8 3.79 28.38 -17.20
CA ASP A 8 2.66 27.95 -18.03
C ASP A 8 2.43 26.46 -17.96
N ILE A 9 3.52 25.67 -17.82
CA ILE A 9 3.44 24.21 -17.61
C ILE A 9 2.79 23.92 -16.27
N ILE A 10 3.21 24.62 -15.20
CA ILE A 10 2.69 24.44 -13.85
C ILE A 10 1.20 24.82 -13.80
N ASP A 11 0.83 25.95 -14.36
CA ASP A 11 -0.54 26.45 -14.39
C ASP A 11 -1.48 25.51 -15.17
N SER A 12 -0.99 24.94 -16.26
CA SER A 12 -1.73 23.93 -17.02
C SER A 12 -1.86 22.59 -16.28
N TYR A 13 -0.85 22.21 -15.51
CA TYR A 13 -0.79 20.93 -14.78
C TYR A 13 -1.62 20.97 -13.48
N PHE A 14 -1.63 22.11 -12.80
CA PHE A 14 -2.22 22.26 -11.46
C PHE A 14 -3.69 21.79 -11.37
N PRO A 15 -4.62 22.27 -12.20
CA PRO A 15 -6.03 21.89 -12.10
C PRO A 15 -6.25 20.41 -12.39
N VAL A 16 -5.54 19.86 -13.36
CA VAL A 16 -5.62 18.43 -13.71
C VAL A 16 -5.14 17.56 -12.54
N ARG A 17 -4.04 17.98 -11.91
CA ARG A 17 -3.48 17.25 -10.78
C ARG A 17 -4.40 17.28 -9.55
N LEU A 18 -4.99 18.43 -9.26
CA LEU A 18 -5.91 18.60 -8.15
C LEU A 18 -7.18 17.74 -8.30
N ASP A 19 -7.76 17.70 -9.50
CA ASP A 19 -8.88 16.82 -9.82
C ASP A 19 -8.52 15.34 -9.59
N LEU A 20 -7.30 14.93 -9.97
CA LEU A 20 -6.83 13.57 -9.72
C LEU A 20 -6.62 13.27 -8.23
N TYR A 21 -6.23 14.24 -7.41
CA TYR A 21 -6.17 14.06 -5.95
C TYR A 21 -7.56 13.88 -5.35
N GLN A 22 -8.57 14.60 -5.83
CA GLN A 22 -9.95 14.38 -5.42
C GLN A 22 -10.40 12.95 -5.74
N LYS A 23 -10.20 12.50 -6.98
CA LYS A 23 -10.54 11.12 -7.40
C LYS A 23 -9.81 10.07 -6.58
N ARG A 24 -8.53 10.30 -6.27
CA ARG A 24 -7.73 9.42 -5.43
C ARG A 24 -8.27 9.36 -4.00
N LYS A 25 -8.62 10.52 -3.42
CA LYS A 25 -9.22 10.58 -2.09
C LYS A 25 -10.52 9.79 -2.03
N ASP A 26 -11.42 9.97 -3.00
CA ASP A 26 -12.71 9.26 -3.07
C ASP A 26 -12.50 7.73 -3.21
N TYR A 27 -11.50 7.33 -3.98
CA TYR A 27 -11.14 5.91 -4.09
C TYR A 27 -10.62 5.35 -2.75
N MET A 28 -9.72 6.07 -2.08
CA MET A 28 -9.16 5.64 -0.80
C MET A 28 -10.23 5.57 0.30
N ILE A 29 -11.18 6.50 0.33
CA ILE A 29 -12.32 6.47 1.25
C ILE A 29 -13.14 5.20 1.04
N ARG A 30 -13.53 4.89 -0.21
CA ARG A 30 -14.28 3.65 -0.51
C ARG A 30 -13.52 2.38 -0.11
N GLN A 31 -12.20 2.34 -0.30
CA GLN A 31 -11.39 1.20 0.11
C GLN A 31 -11.36 1.04 1.64
N LEU A 32 -11.16 2.13 2.38
CA LEU A 32 -11.15 2.10 3.84
C LEU A 32 -12.53 1.75 4.42
N GLU A 33 -13.60 2.28 3.88
CA GLU A 33 -14.98 1.92 4.28
C GLU A 33 -15.25 0.43 4.07
N ARG A 34 -14.79 -0.12 2.94
CA ARG A 34 -14.88 -1.55 2.66
C ARG A 34 -14.05 -2.38 3.64
N GLU A 35 -12.81 -1.98 3.95
CA GLU A 35 -11.97 -2.67 4.94
C GLU A 35 -12.59 -2.66 6.34
N VAL A 36 -13.12 -1.51 6.78
CA VAL A 36 -13.83 -1.38 8.07
C VAL A 36 -15.03 -2.32 8.13
N MET A 37 -15.81 -2.39 7.06
CA MET A 37 -16.97 -3.29 6.96
C MET A 37 -16.57 -4.76 7.07
N ILE A 38 -15.51 -5.17 6.34
CA ILE A 38 -14.97 -6.53 6.40
C ILE A 38 -14.51 -6.89 7.82
N LEU A 39 -13.75 -6.01 8.46
CA LEU A 39 -13.22 -6.23 9.81
C LEU A 39 -14.34 -6.30 10.85
N HIS A 40 -15.34 -5.43 10.74
CA HIS A 40 -16.52 -5.45 11.60
C HIS A 40 -17.28 -6.78 11.49
N ASN A 41 -17.59 -7.21 10.29
CA ASN A 41 -18.31 -8.47 10.06
C ASN A 41 -17.48 -9.69 10.50
N LYS A 42 -16.17 -9.69 10.30
CA LYS A 42 -15.30 -10.78 10.77
C LYS A 42 -15.28 -10.86 12.30
N ALA A 43 -15.12 -9.73 12.98
CA ALA A 43 -15.14 -9.70 14.45
C ALA A 43 -16.49 -10.23 15.00
N ARG A 44 -17.59 -9.70 14.48
CA ARG A 44 -18.95 -10.15 14.85
C ARG A 44 -19.17 -11.64 14.57
N PHE A 45 -18.67 -12.13 13.43
CA PHE A 45 -18.81 -13.53 13.05
C PHE A 45 -18.09 -14.47 14.02
N ILE A 46 -16.89 -14.09 14.48
CA ILE A 46 -16.13 -14.87 15.48
C ILE A 46 -16.86 -14.82 16.82
N GLU A 47 -17.34 -13.67 17.26
CA GLU A 47 -18.11 -13.51 18.49
C GLU A 47 -19.34 -14.41 18.50
N GLU A 48 -20.16 -14.35 17.45
CA GLU A 48 -21.37 -15.15 17.32
C GLU A 48 -21.06 -16.66 17.24
N GLN A 49 -19.86 -17.05 16.80
CA GLN A 49 -19.42 -18.45 16.86
C GLN A 49 -18.93 -18.86 18.26
N CYS A 50 -18.21 -18.00 18.97
CA CYS A 50 -17.75 -18.27 20.33
C CYS A 50 -18.92 -18.34 21.33
N GLU A 51 -19.98 -17.61 21.07
CA GLU A 51 -21.22 -17.60 21.85
C GLU A 51 -22.21 -18.72 21.45
N ASP A 52 -21.80 -19.64 20.54
CA ASP A 52 -22.65 -20.71 19.97
C ASP A 52 -23.95 -20.19 19.29
N ILE A 53 -24.01 -18.90 18.96
CA ILE A 53 -25.14 -18.28 18.25
C ILE A 53 -25.17 -18.74 16.80
N ILE A 54 -24.00 -18.87 16.16
CA ILE A 54 -23.82 -19.44 14.83
C ILE A 54 -23.04 -20.74 14.95
N ASP A 55 -23.70 -21.86 14.68
CA ASP A 55 -23.00 -23.14 14.52
C ASP A 55 -22.93 -23.54 13.05
N LEU A 56 -21.74 -23.63 12.51
CA LEU A 56 -21.48 -24.04 11.12
C LEU A 56 -21.25 -25.54 10.97
N ARG A 57 -21.11 -26.26 12.09
CA ARG A 57 -20.81 -27.69 12.08
C ARG A 57 -21.93 -28.47 11.40
N ARG A 58 -21.57 -29.39 10.50
CA ARG A 58 -22.49 -30.28 9.79
C ARG A 58 -23.55 -29.59 8.92
N LYS A 59 -23.39 -28.28 8.61
CA LYS A 59 -24.33 -27.56 7.74
C LYS A 59 -23.88 -27.52 6.31
N LYS A 60 -24.84 -27.59 5.39
CA LYS A 60 -24.57 -27.43 3.95
C LYS A 60 -24.33 -25.94 3.63
N LYS A 61 -23.57 -25.67 2.55
CA LYS A 61 -23.26 -24.31 2.07
C LYS A 61 -24.50 -23.39 2.05
N ALA A 62 -25.60 -23.87 1.46
CA ALA A 62 -26.81 -23.09 1.31
C ALA A 62 -27.44 -22.70 2.67
N GLN A 63 -27.35 -23.57 3.67
CA GLN A 63 -27.86 -23.31 5.02
C GLN A 63 -27.02 -22.23 5.71
N VAL A 64 -25.68 -22.29 5.55
CA VAL A 64 -24.79 -21.27 6.11
C VAL A 64 -25.07 -19.91 5.49
N ILE A 65 -25.22 -19.84 4.15
CA ILE A 65 -25.56 -18.59 3.44
C ILE A 65 -26.91 -18.05 3.93
N GLY A 66 -27.92 -18.90 4.09
CA GLY A 66 -29.23 -18.49 4.63
C GLY A 66 -29.11 -17.87 6.01
N MET A 67 -28.37 -18.50 6.93
CA MET A 67 -28.13 -17.97 8.27
C MET A 67 -27.42 -16.61 8.27
N LEU A 68 -26.43 -16.42 7.40
CA LEU A 68 -25.70 -15.16 7.27
C LEU A 68 -26.60 -14.04 6.71
N LYS A 69 -27.49 -14.37 5.76
CA LYS A 69 -28.49 -13.45 5.21
C LYS A 69 -29.52 -13.04 6.28
N GLU A 70 -30.07 -14.00 7.02
CA GLU A 70 -31.03 -13.74 8.12
C GLU A 70 -30.45 -12.82 9.19
N ARG A 71 -29.13 -12.93 9.43
CA ARG A 71 -28.42 -12.09 10.40
C ARG A 71 -27.92 -10.78 9.82
N SER A 72 -28.29 -10.44 8.60
CA SER A 72 -27.94 -9.17 7.94
C SER A 72 -26.42 -8.93 7.90
N TYR A 73 -25.64 -9.94 7.54
CA TYR A 73 -24.23 -9.74 7.20
C TYR A 73 -24.12 -9.06 5.84
N ASP A 74 -23.14 -8.15 5.72
CA ASP A 74 -22.98 -7.38 4.49
C ASP A 74 -22.42 -8.24 3.36
N VAL A 75 -22.99 -8.09 2.16
CA VAL A 75 -22.48 -8.63 0.92
C VAL A 75 -21.36 -7.71 0.41
N ILE A 76 -20.17 -8.26 0.22
CA ILE A 76 -18.99 -7.50 -0.19
C ILE A 76 -18.60 -7.93 -1.60
N ASP A 77 -18.35 -6.95 -2.49
CA ASP A 77 -17.95 -7.19 -3.88
C ASP A 77 -18.88 -8.16 -4.63
N GLU A 78 -20.18 -8.04 -4.43
CA GLU A 78 -21.20 -8.92 -5.06
C GLU A 78 -21.03 -10.42 -4.69
N ASP A 79 -20.21 -10.73 -3.66
CA ASP A 79 -20.03 -12.09 -3.16
C ASP A 79 -21.22 -12.52 -2.27
N GLU A 80 -22.32 -12.91 -2.89
CA GLU A 80 -23.49 -13.44 -2.19
C GLU A 80 -23.23 -14.74 -1.41
N ASP A 81 -22.09 -15.38 -1.67
CA ASP A 81 -21.64 -16.59 -1.00
C ASP A 81 -20.97 -16.34 0.35
N TYR A 82 -20.71 -15.08 0.73
CA TYR A 82 -19.97 -14.69 1.95
C TYR A 82 -18.64 -15.43 2.12
N LYS A 83 -17.87 -15.55 1.04
CA LYS A 83 -16.57 -16.26 1.06
C LYS A 83 -15.61 -15.67 2.07
N TYR A 84 -15.64 -14.34 2.25
CA TYR A 84 -14.76 -13.63 3.18
C TYR A 84 -14.96 -14.05 4.65
N LEU A 85 -16.15 -14.57 5.03
CA LEU A 85 -16.43 -15.15 6.34
C LEU A 85 -16.19 -16.66 6.34
N ARG A 86 -16.73 -17.35 5.33
CA ARG A 86 -16.67 -18.81 5.24
C ARG A 86 -15.28 -19.39 4.99
N SER A 87 -14.36 -18.61 4.45
CA SER A 87 -12.96 -19.00 4.23
C SER A 87 -12.06 -18.78 5.46
N MET A 88 -12.60 -18.30 6.55
CA MET A 88 -11.85 -18.14 7.80
C MET A 88 -11.43 -19.50 8.34
N ARG A 89 -10.17 -19.61 8.75
CA ARG A 89 -9.63 -20.84 9.37
C ARG A 89 -10.15 -20.95 10.79
N ILE A 90 -10.32 -22.19 11.27
CA ILE A 90 -10.75 -22.48 12.65
C ILE A 90 -9.83 -21.82 13.68
N GLU A 91 -8.52 -21.80 13.41
CA GLU A 91 -7.52 -21.12 14.25
C GLU A 91 -7.74 -19.60 14.38
N GLN A 92 -8.49 -19.00 13.46
CA GLN A 92 -8.85 -17.58 13.51
C GLN A 92 -10.11 -17.31 14.33
N VAL A 93 -10.85 -18.36 14.70
CA VAL A 93 -12.05 -18.30 15.53
C VAL A 93 -11.65 -18.50 16.99
N GLU A 94 -10.81 -17.60 17.50
CA GLU A 94 -10.35 -17.56 18.88
C GLU A 94 -10.66 -16.20 19.48
N GLU A 95 -11.01 -16.17 20.76
CA GLU A 95 -11.38 -14.93 21.46
C GLU A 95 -10.29 -13.85 21.38
N GLU A 96 -9.01 -14.25 21.38
CA GLU A 96 -7.89 -13.31 21.23
C GLU A 96 -7.89 -12.58 19.88
N ASN A 97 -8.40 -13.20 18.82
CA ASN A 97 -8.48 -12.61 17.49
C ASN A 97 -9.59 -11.56 17.39
N ILE A 98 -10.65 -11.67 18.19
CA ILE A 98 -11.71 -10.66 18.25
C ILE A 98 -11.13 -9.30 18.64
N LYS A 99 -10.30 -9.28 19.69
CA LYS A 99 -9.66 -8.05 20.15
C LYS A 99 -8.77 -7.45 19.06
N LYS A 100 -7.93 -8.29 18.41
CA LYS A 100 -7.05 -7.84 17.31
C LYS A 100 -7.84 -7.23 16.15
N LEU A 101 -8.92 -7.88 15.72
CA LEU A 101 -9.78 -7.38 14.64
C LEU A 101 -10.51 -6.09 15.02
N ARG A 102 -10.92 -5.95 16.27
CA ARG A 102 -11.52 -4.70 16.77
C ARG A 102 -10.50 -3.56 16.80
N ASP A 103 -9.30 -3.81 17.31
CA ASP A 103 -8.24 -2.80 17.36
C ASP A 103 -7.82 -2.38 15.94
N GLU A 104 -7.74 -3.32 15.00
CA GLU A 104 -7.46 -3.05 13.59
C GLU A 104 -8.59 -2.23 12.95
N ARG A 105 -9.85 -2.61 13.17
CA ARG A 105 -11.02 -1.85 12.71
C ARG A 105 -10.99 -0.42 13.23
N ASP A 106 -10.73 -0.23 14.53
CA ASP A 106 -10.73 1.09 15.16
C ASP A 106 -9.57 1.96 14.64
N SER A 107 -8.43 1.34 14.32
CA SER A 107 -7.32 2.02 13.61
C SER A 107 -7.75 2.47 12.21
N LYS A 108 -8.43 1.61 11.45
CA LYS A 108 -8.95 1.95 10.12
C LYS A 108 -10.02 3.03 10.15
N ILE A 109 -10.88 3.04 11.16
CA ILE A 109 -11.86 4.12 11.36
C ILE A 109 -11.15 5.46 11.59
N LYS A 110 -10.09 5.49 12.40
CA LYS A 110 -9.30 6.71 12.60
C LYS A 110 -8.63 7.18 11.32
N GLU A 111 -8.05 6.27 10.54
CA GLU A 111 -7.48 6.58 9.21
C GLU A 111 -8.53 7.19 8.28
N LEU A 112 -9.73 6.59 8.25
CA LEU A 112 -10.86 7.06 7.45
C LEU A 112 -11.30 8.47 7.87
N ASP A 113 -11.42 8.73 9.17
CA ASP A 113 -11.82 10.04 9.69
C ASP A 113 -10.78 11.13 9.36
N ILE A 114 -9.50 10.80 9.47
CA ILE A 114 -8.40 11.71 9.09
C ILE A 114 -8.50 12.00 7.60
N LEU A 115 -8.65 10.96 6.77
CA LEU A 115 -8.72 11.11 5.31
C LEU A 115 -9.94 11.93 4.88
N LYS A 116 -11.12 11.72 5.50
CA LYS A 116 -12.33 12.49 5.23
C LYS A 116 -12.14 13.99 5.52
N LYS A 117 -11.42 14.32 6.59
CA LYS A 117 -11.13 15.70 7.00
C LYS A 117 -10.01 16.36 6.19
N THR A 118 -9.10 15.60 5.62
CA THR A 118 -7.96 16.11 4.84
C THR A 118 -8.43 16.55 3.46
N THR A 119 -8.11 17.78 3.05
CA THR A 119 -8.45 18.26 1.70
C THR A 119 -7.48 17.71 0.65
N PRO A 120 -7.86 17.66 -0.65
CA PRO A 120 -6.96 17.24 -1.72
C PRO A 120 -5.69 18.09 -1.80
N GLU A 121 -5.81 19.39 -1.54
CA GLU A 121 -4.70 20.35 -1.51
C GLU A 121 -3.72 19.98 -0.39
N ALA A 122 -4.23 19.70 0.83
CA ALA A 122 -3.42 19.32 1.97
C ALA A 122 -2.71 17.97 1.75
N MET A 123 -3.38 17.02 1.07
CA MET A 123 -2.74 15.77 0.66
C MET A 123 -1.58 16.02 -0.30
N TRP A 124 -1.79 16.85 -1.30
CA TRP A 124 -0.75 17.18 -2.27
C TRP A 124 0.40 17.97 -1.65
N GLU A 125 0.11 18.96 -0.82
CA GLU A 125 1.12 19.75 -0.11
C GLU A 125 2.03 18.86 0.78
N SER A 126 1.44 17.91 1.51
CA SER A 126 2.18 16.94 2.32
C SER A 126 3.14 16.09 1.47
N GLU A 127 2.68 15.63 0.31
CA GLU A 127 3.52 14.85 -0.62
C GLU A 127 4.61 15.71 -1.26
N LEU A 128 4.32 16.98 -1.59
CA LEU A 128 5.32 17.92 -2.10
C LEU A 128 6.41 18.22 -1.07
N ASN A 129 6.04 18.39 0.20
CA ASN A 129 7.01 18.58 1.28
C ASN A 129 7.95 17.36 1.41
N THR A 130 7.38 16.16 1.33
CA THR A 130 8.17 14.91 1.32
C THR A 130 9.10 14.85 0.11
N LEU A 131 8.59 15.17 -1.07
CA LEU A 131 9.37 15.23 -2.31
C LEU A 131 10.51 16.24 -2.20
N GLN A 132 10.28 17.42 -1.63
CA GLN A 132 11.29 18.45 -1.45
C GLN A 132 12.47 17.95 -0.61
N ILE A 133 12.19 17.24 0.48
CA ILE A 133 13.22 16.65 1.35
C ILE A 133 14.04 15.62 0.55
N GLN A 134 13.37 14.70 -0.13
CA GLN A 134 14.02 13.65 -0.92
C GLN A 134 14.84 14.23 -2.09
N TYR A 135 14.33 15.27 -2.73
CA TYR A 135 15.04 15.96 -3.81
C TYR A 135 16.29 16.67 -3.32
N LYS A 136 16.27 17.30 -2.14
CA LYS A 136 17.47 17.89 -1.53
C LYS A 136 18.55 16.84 -1.28
N LEU A 137 18.17 15.68 -0.74
CA LEU A 137 19.08 14.54 -0.53
C LEU A 137 19.64 13.99 -1.84
N TYR A 138 18.78 13.82 -2.84
CA TYR A 138 19.18 13.39 -4.17
C TYR A 138 20.22 14.34 -4.79
N ARG A 139 19.97 15.66 -4.75
CA ARG A 139 20.91 16.68 -5.25
C ARG A 139 22.26 16.58 -4.54
N GLN A 140 22.25 16.47 -3.21
CA GLN A 140 23.46 16.34 -2.42
C GLN A 140 24.27 15.10 -2.79
N ASN A 141 23.59 13.95 -2.92
CA ASN A 141 24.20 12.71 -3.33
C ASN A 141 24.76 12.77 -4.75
N ARG A 142 24.07 13.45 -5.67
CA ARG A 142 24.54 13.67 -7.05
C ARG A 142 25.82 14.52 -7.09
N VAL A 143 25.86 15.61 -6.30
CA VAL A 143 27.05 16.47 -6.18
C VAL A 143 28.22 15.68 -5.59
N ASN A 144 28.00 14.89 -4.55
CA ASN A 144 29.02 14.06 -3.91
C ASN A 144 29.58 13.00 -4.89
N ARG A 145 28.71 12.34 -5.65
CA ARG A 145 29.14 11.39 -6.69
C ARG A 145 29.98 12.06 -7.78
N ASN A 146 29.62 13.26 -8.18
CA ASN A 146 30.36 14.01 -9.19
C ASN A 146 31.72 14.55 -8.68
N LYS A 147 31.81 14.83 -7.36
CA LYS A 147 33.08 15.23 -6.70
C LYS A 147 33.97 14.01 -6.38
N GLY A 148 33.44 12.82 -6.30
CA GLY A 148 34.08 11.62 -5.74
C GLY A 148 34.67 10.63 -6.70
N THR A 149 34.93 10.98 -7.98
CA THR A 149 35.79 10.16 -8.87
C THR A 149 37.08 10.91 -9.18
N PRO A 150 38.17 10.73 -8.41
CA PRO A 150 39.48 10.94 -8.95
C PRO A 150 39.59 9.93 -10.12
N LYS A 151 39.78 10.44 -11.35
CA LYS A 151 40.07 9.56 -12.49
C LYS A 151 41.23 8.67 -12.06
N SER A 152 40.94 7.40 -11.75
CA SER A 152 42.00 6.42 -11.49
C SER A 152 42.84 6.38 -12.74
N LYS A 153 44.09 6.92 -12.67
CA LYS A 153 45.08 6.78 -13.71
C LYS A 153 45.25 5.26 -13.91
N ARG A 154 44.76 4.75 -15.03
CA ARG A 154 45.06 3.38 -15.46
C ARG A 154 46.56 3.28 -15.56
N VAL A 155 47.22 2.67 -14.57
CA VAL A 155 48.60 2.27 -14.62
C VAL A 155 48.69 1.17 -15.66
N ILE A 156 49.13 1.53 -16.86
CA ILE A 156 49.46 0.56 -17.91
C ILE A 156 50.70 -0.17 -17.42
N LYS A 157 50.55 -1.34 -16.83
CA LYS A 157 51.66 -2.26 -16.56
C LYS A 157 52.25 -2.70 -17.90
N LYS A 158 53.37 -2.08 -18.30
CA LYS A 158 54.18 -2.58 -19.40
C LYS A 158 54.64 -4.00 -19.07
N LYS A 159 54.16 -5.00 -19.79
CA LYS A 159 54.72 -6.36 -19.75
C LYS A 159 56.19 -6.31 -20.18
N LYS A 160 57.13 -6.58 -19.26
CA LYS A 160 58.53 -6.86 -19.59
C LYS A 160 58.57 -8.12 -20.45
N GLY A 161 59.02 -7.98 -21.69
CA GLY A 161 59.25 -9.10 -22.60
C GLY A 161 60.35 -10.02 -22.04
N LYS A 162 60.07 -11.31 -21.95
CA LYS A 162 61.06 -12.34 -21.67
C LYS A 162 62.00 -12.46 -22.86
N ALA A 163 63.27 -12.13 -22.65
CA ALA A 163 64.32 -12.38 -23.62
C ALA A 163 64.49 -13.90 -23.82
N LYS A 164 64.38 -14.35 -25.07
CA LYS A 164 64.72 -15.74 -25.44
C LYS A 164 66.24 -15.87 -25.50
N ILE A 165 66.80 -16.68 -24.59
CA ILE A 165 68.14 -17.14 -24.65
C ILE A 165 68.21 -18.21 -25.78
N LYS A 166 68.95 -17.93 -26.83
CA LYS A 166 69.35 -18.95 -27.81
C LYS A 166 70.57 -19.71 -27.26
N THR A 167 70.42 -20.96 -26.99
CA THR A 167 71.56 -21.89 -26.80
C THR A 167 71.81 -22.58 -28.11
N ASN A 168 73.00 -22.31 -28.67
CA ASN A 168 73.63 -23.14 -29.71
C ASN A 168 74.19 -24.42 -29.09
N LYS A 169 73.79 -25.56 -29.58
CA LYS A 169 74.62 -26.68 -29.99
C LYS A 169 73.81 -27.67 -30.79
#